data_4074ee3f62be8569a268d688841166b3
#
_entry.id   4074ee3f62be8569a268d688841166b3
#
_cell.length_a   1.000
_cell.length_b   1.000
_cell.length_c   1.000
_cell.angle_alpha   90.00
_cell.angle_beta   90.00
_cell.angle_gamma   90.00
#
_symmetry.space_group_name_H-M   'P 1'
#
loop_
_entity.id
_entity.type
_entity.pdbx_description
1 polymer ?
#
loop_
_entity_poly.entity_id
_entity_poly.type
_entity_poly.pdbx_seq_one_letter_code
_entity_poly.pdbx_strand_id
1 'polypeptide(L)'
;MVDRVVNKYGDDSVAELAVAPLCIEEISNLMTKVIEDCRIGGSPIEESTRYVLYDTKKNGRWRYICPDNLRESELGEKFIGNMDFLFETYAEMVAPMQDLFRKRLTKEAFEIEVERNGQIQKAGLSKLQGENEIKAHRIAYNFTIRSAACDVIRCILPACTQANVGLVGNGRFYSGLISKLMTSDLSEANQLAASIRKALNTQIPTFIKRADRNPYTAANHETMRSLCEELFGLLPIESTAEVILLEDTADDQQINFLANMIFPYVKHSSQQIRNIIRQLSNERKKQIFEAYIGSRKSKRDRPGRALEYGYPIQFDILAGFAEYRDLQRHRMLTQQRQDLGVELGYSVPEEITEIGMAEKVQECFERTESLHRDLKRAGFDQEAQYATLFNHFIRWNMGMNLRELSHFAELRTQKAGHPKYRRTTQMMAKLYLNRHPEMEPVLKFVDYNDYDGGITRADQEARTARKSLAKGVFDDQDSN
;
A
#
# COMPACT_ATOMS: atom_id res chain seq x y z
N MET A 1 21.89 33.96 0.41
CA MET A 1 20.48 34.34 0.74
C MET A 1 19.65 33.12 1.18
N VAL A 2 19.54 32.08 0.38
CA VAL A 2 18.74 30.87 0.67
C VAL A 2 19.15 30.21 1.99
N ASP A 3 20.45 29.99 2.24
CA ASP A 3 20.93 29.39 3.49
C ASP A 3 20.56 30.20 4.74
N ARG A 4 20.53 31.53 4.63
CA ARG A 4 20.09 32.41 5.74
C ARG A 4 18.60 32.27 6.01
N VAL A 5 17.77 32.18 4.97
CA VAL A 5 16.32 32.07 5.12
C VAL A 5 15.93 30.69 5.61
N VAL A 6 16.42 29.63 4.97
CA VAL A 6 16.09 28.25 5.31
C VAL A 6 16.69 27.83 6.64
N ASN A 7 18.01 28.05 6.85
CA ASN A 7 18.71 27.48 8.00
C ASN A 7 18.77 28.42 9.22
N LYS A 8 18.82 29.74 9.02
CA LYS A 8 18.89 30.70 10.15
C LYS A 8 17.51 31.19 10.60
N TYR A 9 16.62 31.54 9.68
CA TYR A 9 15.26 31.99 10.03
C TYR A 9 14.28 30.82 10.14
N GLY A 10 14.59 29.68 9.52
CA GLY A 10 13.74 28.49 9.59
C GLY A 10 12.45 28.55 8.81
N ASP A 11 12.45 29.33 7.72
CA ASP A 11 11.32 29.39 6.78
C ASP A 11 11.42 28.21 5.80
N ASP A 12 10.59 27.20 6.03
CA ASP A 12 10.54 25.98 5.22
C ASP A 12 9.84 26.21 3.88
N SER A 13 9.14 27.33 3.67
CA SER A 13 8.43 27.64 2.42
C SER A 13 9.40 27.79 1.26
N VAL A 14 10.59 28.35 1.52
CA VAL A 14 11.64 28.50 0.50
C VAL A 14 12.19 27.14 0.03
N ALA A 15 12.14 26.14 0.89
CA ALA A 15 12.59 24.80 0.53
C ALA A 15 11.69 24.10 -0.53
N GLU A 16 10.50 24.60 -0.74
CA GLU A 16 9.60 24.08 -1.79
C GLU A 16 10.08 24.42 -3.22
N LEU A 17 10.95 25.42 -3.37
CA LEU A 17 11.51 25.84 -4.67
C LEU A 17 12.60 24.88 -5.20
N ALA A 18 13.25 24.12 -4.33
CA ALA A 18 14.25 23.14 -4.72
C ALA A 18 13.58 21.80 -5.03
N VAL A 19 13.82 21.25 -6.20
CA VAL A 19 13.26 19.97 -6.64
C VAL A 19 14.39 19.02 -7.04
N ALA A 20 14.32 17.77 -6.61
CA ALA A 20 15.28 16.74 -6.98
C ALA A 20 14.58 15.41 -7.33
N PRO A 21 15.02 14.70 -8.38
CA PRO A 21 14.63 13.31 -8.63
C PRO A 21 15.52 12.34 -7.84
N LEU A 22 14.95 11.21 -7.39
CA LEU A 22 15.68 10.08 -6.83
C LEU A 22 15.15 8.77 -7.40
N CYS A 23 16.05 7.79 -7.60
CA CYS A 23 15.72 6.38 -7.70
C CYS A 23 16.11 5.72 -6.38
N ILE A 24 15.15 5.04 -5.76
CA ILE A 24 15.32 4.26 -4.54
C ILE A 24 15.10 2.81 -4.92
N GLU A 25 16.14 2.00 -4.78
CA GLU A 25 16.13 0.62 -5.24
C GLU A 25 16.29 -0.35 -4.08
N GLU A 26 15.76 -1.56 -4.26
CA GLU A 26 15.95 -2.69 -3.33
C GLU A 26 15.51 -2.39 -1.89
N ILE A 27 14.39 -1.69 -1.72
CA ILE A 27 13.74 -1.47 -0.43
C ILE A 27 12.54 -2.40 -0.25
N SER A 28 12.14 -2.66 0.99
CA SER A 28 10.94 -3.47 1.26
C SER A 28 9.65 -2.79 0.82
N ASN A 29 8.63 -3.58 0.51
CA ASN A 29 7.28 -3.06 0.28
C ASN A 29 6.72 -2.35 1.52
N LEU A 30 7.21 -2.67 2.72
CA LEU A 30 6.89 -1.93 3.94
C LEU A 30 7.41 -0.49 3.83
N MET A 31 8.66 -0.29 3.40
CA MET A 31 9.27 1.04 3.25
C MET A 31 8.66 1.86 2.12
N THR A 32 8.24 1.23 1.01
CA THR A 32 7.53 1.98 -0.06
C THR A 32 6.31 2.70 0.52
N LYS A 33 5.59 2.06 1.44
CA LYS A 33 4.39 2.65 2.05
C LYS A 33 4.71 3.77 3.03
N VAL A 34 5.86 3.72 3.70
CA VAL A 34 6.35 4.82 4.55
C VAL A 34 6.70 6.05 3.71
N ILE A 35 7.33 5.86 2.53
CA ILE A 35 7.65 6.94 1.59
C ILE A 35 6.37 7.57 1.02
N GLU A 36 5.46 6.75 0.50
CA GLU A 36 4.22 7.21 -0.13
C GLU A 36 3.27 7.91 0.86
N ASP A 37 3.36 7.57 2.14
CA ASP A 37 2.59 8.23 3.19
C ASP A 37 3.01 9.69 3.44
N CYS A 38 4.15 10.14 2.90
CA CYS A 38 4.56 11.54 2.87
C CYS A 38 3.89 12.29 1.71
N ARG A 39 2.58 12.39 1.70
CA ARG A 39 1.70 12.78 0.60
C ARG A 39 1.99 14.11 -0.12
N ILE A 40 2.52 15.12 0.58
CA ILE A 40 2.61 16.51 0.11
C ILE A 40 4.04 16.83 -0.32
N GLY A 41 4.20 17.37 -1.53
CA GLY A 41 5.48 17.85 -2.06
C GLY A 41 6.33 16.77 -2.73
N GLY A 42 5.87 15.52 -2.81
CA GLY A 42 6.52 14.42 -3.50
C GLY A 42 5.59 13.68 -4.46
N SER A 43 6.17 13.06 -5.49
CA SER A 43 5.46 12.25 -6.49
C SER A 43 6.20 10.93 -6.68
N PRO A 44 5.79 9.86 -5.97
CA PRO A 44 6.37 8.54 -6.11
C PRO A 44 5.77 7.75 -7.27
N ILE A 45 6.58 6.89 -7.89
CA ILE A 45 6.19 5.81 -8.78
C ILE A 45 6.81 4.53 -8.23
N GLU A 46 6.01 3.60 -7.79
CA GLU A 46 6.43 2.32 -7.23
C GLU A 46 6.41 1.22 -8.29
N GLU A 47 7.41 0.35 -8.27
CA GLU A 47 7.41 -0.91 -9.01
C GLU A 47 6.25 -1.79 -8.57
N SER A 48 5.44 -2.24 -9.54
CA SER A 48 4.19 -2.93 -9.22
C SER A 48 4.35 -4.44 -9.21
N THR A 49 4.05 -5.08 -8.08
CA THR A 49 3.96 -6.53 -7.93
C THR A 49 2.84 -7.20 -8.75
N ARG A 50 2.04 -6.42 -9.47
CA ARG A 50 1.03 -6.90 -10.43
C ARG A 50 1.63 -7.23 -11.81
N TYR A 51 2.87 -6.80 -12.06
CA TYR A 51 3.49 -6.92 -13.38
C TYR A 51 4.88 -7.55 -13.34
N VAL A 52 5.52 -7.51 -12.20
CA VAL A 52 6.86 -8.07 -11.99
C VAL A 52 6.75 -9.42 -11.33
N LEU A 53 7.41 -10.42 -11.92
CA LEU A 53 7.55 -11.75 -11.34
C LEU A 53 8.71 -11.78 -10.34
N TYR A 54 8.54 -12.58 -9.30
CA TYR A 54 9.52 -12.81 -8.24
C TYR A 54 9.99 -14.28 -8.20
N ASP A 55 9.96 -14.93 -9.36
CA ASP A 55 10.20 -16.37 -9.56
C ASP A 55 11.67 -16.73 -9.79
N THR A 56 12.57 -15.77 -9.80
CA THR A 56 13.99 -15.96 -10.05
C THR A 56 14.86 -15.26 -9.00
N LYS A 57 15.98 -15.91 -8.64
CA LYS A 57 16.98 -15.34 -7.76
C LYS A 57 17.83 -14.31 -8.51
N LYS A 58 18.07 -13.14 -7.89
CA LYS A 58 19.03 -12.14 -8.37
C LYS A 58 20.33 -12.30 -7.57
N ASN A 59 21.45 -12.53 -8.25
CA ASN A 59 22.76 -12.78 -7.60
C ASN A 59 22.70 -13.94 -6.57
N GLY A 60 21.94 -15.00 -6.88
CA GLY A 60 21.82 -16.18 -6.02
C GLY A 60 20.88 -16.02 -4.81
N ARG A 61 20.20 -14.90 -4.65
CA ARG A 61 19.29 -14.62 -3.54
C ARG A 61 17.90 -14.24 -4.03
N TRP A 62 16.88 -14.61 -3.27
CA TRP A 62 15.53 -14.11 -3.48
C TRP A 62 15.43 -12.61 -3.16
N ARG A 63 14.48 -11.92 -3.78
CA ARG A 63 14.33 -10.47 -3.69
C ARG A 63 13.50 -10.06 -2.47
N TYR A 64 14.06 -10.18 -1.28
CA TYR A 64 13.48 -9.70 -0.02
C TYR A 64 14.53 -9.04 0.87
N ILE A 65 14.06 -8.24 1.80
CA ILE A 65 14.88 -7.60 2.84
C ILE A 65 14.80 -8.41 4.13
N CYS A 66 15.97 -8.72 4.70
CA CYS A 66 16.09 -9.18 6.08
C CYS A 66 16.79 -8.08 6.87
N PRO A 67 16.12 -7.41 7.83
CA PRO A 67 16.76 -6.38 8.66
C PRO A 67 18.01 -6.93 9.35
N ASP A 68 19.07 -6.10 9.45
CA ASP A 68 20.37 -6.56 9.96
C ASP A 68 20.30 -7.04 11.41
N ASN A 69 19.59 -6.31 12.27
CA ASN A 69 19.38 -6.71 13.66
C ASN A 69 18.64 -8.05 13.81
N LEU A 70 17.71 -8.36 12.89
CA LEU A 70 17.03 -9.65 12.85
C LEU A 70 17.95 -10.74 12.29
N ARG A 71 18.70 -10.43 11.24
CA ARG A 71 19.65 -11.37 10.61
C ARG A 71 20.71 -11.87 11.59
N GLU A 72 21.19 -11.01 12.47
CA GLU A 72 22.21 -11.30 13.48
C GLU A 72 21.63 -11.97 14.73
N SER A 73 20.32 -12.11 14.84
CA SER A 73 19.64 -12.74 15.96
C SER A 73 19.49 -14.26 15.79
N GLU A 74 19.09 -14.96 16.87
CA GLU A 74 18.76 -16.39 16.87
C GLU A 74 17.59 -16.72 15.91
N LEU A 75 16.73 -15.75 15.58
CA LEU A 75 15.63 -15.91 14.65
C LEU A 75 15.96 -15.60 13.19
N GLY A 76 17.19 -15.13 12.91
CA GLY A 76 17.61 -14.75 11.56
C GLY A 76 17.54 -15.90 10.56
N GLU A 77 18.07 -17.08 10.91
CA GLU A 77 17.98 -18.27 10.06
C GLU A 77 16.53 -18.74 9.85
N LYS A 78 15.69 -18.68 10.89
CA LYS A 78 14.27 -19.04 10.79
C LYS A 78 13.53 -18.07 9.87
N PHE A 79 13.82 -16.77 9.97
CA PHE A 79 13.25 -15.75 9.07
C PHE A 79 13.65 -16.03 7.62
N ILE A 80 14.94 -16.18 7.34
CA ILE A 80 15.47 -16.44 6.00
C ILE A 80 14.85 -17.71 5.41
N GLY A 81 14.85 -18.82 6.16
CA GLY A 81 14.27 -20.09 5.71
C GLY A 81 12.78 -19.99 5.40
N ASN A 82 12.02 -19.19 6.16
CA ASN A 82 10.61 -18.95 5.85
C ASN A 82 10.45 -18.09 4.58
N MET A 83 11.23 -17.03 4.43
CA MET A 83 11.18 -16.19 3.22
C MET A 83 11.56 -16.99 1.96
N ASP A 84 12.63 -17.79 2.03
CA ASP A 84 13.03 -18.65 0.92
C ASP A 84 11.91 -19.62 0.53
N PHE A 85 11.25 -20.26 1.49
CA PHE A 85 10.11 -21.12 1.25
C PHE A 85 8.94 -20.41 0.56
N LEU A 86 8.64 -19.17 0.96
CA LEU A 86 7.59 -18.34 0.33
C LEU A 86 7.91 -18.05 -1.13
N PHE A 87 9.15 -17.64 -1.43
CA PHE A 87 9.56 -17.31 -2.80
C PHE A 87 9.69 -18.55 -3.69
N GLU A 88 10.12 -19.69 -3.15
CA GLU A 88 10.11 -20.97 -3.86
C GLU A 88 8.68 -21.41 -4.18
N THR A 89 7.76 -21.31 -3.23
CA THR A 89 6.35 -21.59 -3.47
C THR A 89 5.73 -20.63 -4.50
N TYR A 90 6.09 -19.34 -4.44
CA TYR A 90 5.68 -18.36 -5.44
C TYR A 90 6.15 -18.77 -6.85
N ALA A 91 7.42 -19.14 -7.00
CA ALA A 91 8.01 -19.53 -8.29
C ALA A 91 7.32 -20.79 -8.85
N GLU A 92 7.02 -21.78 -8.00
CA GLU A 92 6.29 -22.99 -8.40
C GLU A 92 4.87 -22.70 -8.91
N MET A 93 4.21 -21.65 -8.42
CA MET A 93 2.86 -21.27 -8.84
C MET A 93 2.81 -20.54 -10.19
N VAL A 94 3.91 -19.94 -10.66
CA VAL A 94 3.89 -19.06 -11.84
C VAL A 94 3.38 -19.80 -13.09
N ALA A 95 3.99 -20.92 -13.45
CA ALA A 95 3.62 -21.65 -14.67
C ALA A 95 2.20 -22.25 -14.59
N PRO A 96 1.81 -22.98 -13.54
CA PRO A 96 0.45 -23.49 -13.42
C PRO A 96 -0.63 -22.41 -13.47
N MET A 97 -0.37 -21.25 -12.83
CA MET A 97 -1.31 -20.13 -12.83
C MET A 97 -1.45 -19.49 -14.22
N GLN A 98 -0.34 -19.29 -14.93
CA GLN A 98 -0.39 -18.80 -16.30
C GLN A 98 -1.14 -19.79 -17.22
N ASP A 99 -0.95 -21.08 -17.03
CA ASP A 99 -1.66 -22.10 -17.82
C ASP A 99 -3.17 -22.13 -17.52
N LEU A 100 -3.56 -21.91 -16.26
CA LEU A 100 -4.96 -21.71 -15.91
C LEU A 100 -5.57 -20.52 -16.67
N PHE A 101 -4.90 -19.36 -16.68
CA PHE A 101 -5.40 -18.17 -17.38
C PHE A 101 -5.34 -18.31 -18.91
N ARG A 102 -4.38 -19.08 -19.48
CA ARG A 102 -4.39 -19.42 -20.91
C ARG A 102 -5.59 -20.29 -21.30
N LYS A 103 -6.07 -21.14 -20.40
CA LYS A 103 -7.30 -21.92 -20.61
C LYS A 103 -8.56 -21.04 -20.54
N ARG A 104 -8.58 -20.03 -19.63
CA ARG A 104 -9.69 -19.09 -19.50
C ARG A 104 -9.75 -18.08 -20.67
N LEU A 105 -8.61 -17.68 -21.23
CA LEU A 105 -8.50 -16.78 -22.38
C LEU A 105 -7.46 -17.35 -23.33
N THR A 106 -7.93 -18.01 -24.41
CA THR A 106 -7.01 -18.53 -25.42
C THR A 106 -6.46 -17.41 -26.30
N LYS A 107 -5.32 -17.67 -26.93
CA LYS A 107 -4.67 -16.71 -27.81
C LYS A 107 -5.54 -16.33 -29.01
N GLU A 108 -6.35 -17.27 -29.49
CA GLU A 108 -7.29 -17.09 -30.59
C GLU A 108 -8.49 -16.23 -30.22
N ALA A 109 -8.93 -16.31 -28.94
CA ALA A 109 -10.05 -15.52 -28.41
C ALA A 109 -9.65 -14.10 -27.98
N PHE A 110 -8.34 -13.85 -27.78
CA PHE A 110 -7.85 -12.52 -27.43
C PHE A 110 -7.85 -11.61 -28.66
N GLU A 111 -8.41 -10.42 -28.52
CA GLU A 111 -8.47 -9.41 -29.59
C GLU A 111 -7.70 -8.16 -29.20
N ILE A 112 -7.03 -7.53 -30.16
CA ILE A 112 -6.42 -6.21 -30.01
C ILE A 112 -7.21 -5.15 -30.81
N GLU A 113 -7.09 -3.88 -30.42
CA GLU A 113 -7.58 -2.77 -31.21
C GLU A 113 -6.57 -2.45 -32.32
N VAL A 114 -7.04 -2.37 -33.56
CA VAL A 114 -6.28 -1.93 -34.75
C VAL A 114 -7.02 -0.78 -35.43
N GLU A 115 -6.28 0.13 -36.04
CA GLU A 115 -6.85 1.20 -36.83
C GLU A 115 -6.76 0.89 -38.31
N ARG A 116 -7.90 0.84 -39.00
CA ARG A 116 -8.00 0.59 -40.44
C ARG A 116 -8.93 1.61 -41.09
N ASN A 117 -8.46 2.29 -42.10
CA ASN A 117 -9.23 3.33 -42.82
C ASN A 117 -9.79 4.42 -41.85
N GLY A 118 -9.04 4.81 -40.84
CA GLY A 118 -9.46 5.80 -39.84
C GLY A 118 -10.50 5.29 -38.83
N GLN A 119 -10.79 3.98 -38.80
CA GLN A 119 -11.73 3.37 -37.85
C GLN A 119 -11.01 2.37 -36.94
N ILE A 120 -11.36 2.42 -35.65
CA ILE A 120 -10.86 1.47 -34.66
C ILE A 120 -11.71 0.20 -34.71
N GLN A 121 -11.06 -0.95 -34.88
CA GLN A 121 -11.68 -2.25 -34.95
C GLN A 121 -11.00 -3.22 -33.99
N LYS A 122 -11.75 -4.18 -33.44
CA LYS A 122 -11.17 -5.32 -32.72
C LYS A 122 -10.77 -6.40 -33.74
N ALA A 123 -9.55 -6.92 -33.60
CA ALA A 123 -9.00 -7.98 -34.48
C ALA A 123 -8.36 -9.08 -33.62
N GLY A 124 -8.89 -10.28 -33.74
CA GLY A 124 -8.27 -11.50 -33.22
C GLY A 124 -7.18 -12.02 -34.18
N LEU A 125 -6.40 -13.00 -33.72
CA LEU A 125 -5.19 -13.48 -34.35
C LEU A 125 -5.35 -13.78 -35.88
N SER A 126 -6.48 -14.37 -36.31
CA SER A 126 -6.78 -14.71 -37.71
C SER A 126 -7.07 -13.48 -38.60
N LYS A 127 -7.33 -12.31 -38.01
CA LYS A 127 -7.65 -11.08 -38.76
C LYS A 127 -6.52 -10.05 -38.73
N LEU A 128 -5.37 -10.40 -38.14
CA LEU A 128 -4.22 -9.49 -38.04
C LEU A 128 -3.50 -9.41 -39.39
N GLN A 129 -2.95 -8.25 -39.70
CA GLN A 129 -2.26 -7.95 -40.94
C GLN A 129 -0.82 -7.52 -40.67
N GLY A 130 0.12 -8.28 -41.24
CA GLY A 130 1.55 -8.02 -41.13
C GLY A 130 2.17 -8.35 -39.76
N GLU A 131 3.49 -8.30 -39.71
CA GLU A 131 4.27 -8.73 -38.55
C GLU A 131 4.07 -7.85 -37.31
N ASN A 132 3.87 -6.55 -37.49
CA ASN A 132 3.70 -5.62 -36.38
C ASN A 132 2.40 -5.86 -35.58
N GLU A 133 1.28 -6.14 -36.27
CA GLU A 133 0.02 -6.46 -35.57
C GLU A 133 0.14 -7.81 -34.85
N ILE A 134 0.79 -8.82 -35.46
CA ILE A 134 1.04 -10.11 -34.79
C ILE A 134 1.95 -9.94 -33.58
N LYS A 135 3.00 -9.10 -33.68
CA LYS A 135 3.89 -8.78 -32.56
C LYS A 135 3.14 -8.07 -31.42
N ALA A 136 2.36 -7.03 -31.74
CA ALA A 136 1.55 -6.31 -30.77
C ALA A 136 0.54 -7.21 -30.05
N HIS A 137 -0.13 -8.10 -30.79
CA HIS A 137 -1.05 -9.07 -30.21
C HIS A 137 -0.33 -10.02 -29.24
N ARG A 138 0.82 -10.58 -29.64
CA ARG A 138 1.62 -11.49 -28.81
C ARG A 138 2.02 -10.81 -27.49
N ILE A 139 2.55 -9.58 -27.55
CA ILE A 139 2.99 -8.82 -26.36
C ILE A 139 1.79 -8.55 -25.45
N ALA A 140 0.70 -8.03 -25.98
CA ALA A 140 -0.49 -7.72 -25.20
C ALA A 140 -1.13 -8.96 -24.56
N TYR A 141 -1.19 -10.07 -25.29
CA TYR A 141 -1.69 -11.34 -24.75
C TYR A 141 -0.81 -11.87 -23.62
N ASN A 142 0.51 -11.97 -23.83
CA ASN A 142 1.43 -12.47 -22.80
C ASN A 142 1.40 -11.61 -21.56
N PHE A 143 1.38 -10.28 -21.71
CA PHE A 143 1.27 -9.36 -20.59
C PHE A 143 -0.06 -9.52 -19.84
N THR A 144 -1.16 -9.73 -20.55
CA THR A 144 -2.49 -9.97 -19.96
C THR A 144 -2.48 -11.23 -19.09
N ILE A 145 -1.95 -12.34 -19.61
CA ILE A 145 -1.85 -13.63 -18.87
C ILE A 145 -0.93 -13.50 -17.66
N ARG A 146 0.26 -12.90 -17.85
CA ARG A 146 1.22 -12.67 -16.75
C ARG A 146 0.63 -11.83 -15.65
N SER A 147 -0.02 -10.71 -15.99
CA SER A 147 -0.64 -9.81 -15.00
C SER A 147 -1.74 -10.50 -14.21
N ALA A 148 -2.57 -11.31 -14.87
CA ALA A 148 -3.61 -12.08 -14.20
C ALA A 148 -3.02 -13.09 -13.20
N ALA A 149 -1.97 -13.82 -13.62
CA ALA A 149 -1.25 -14.74 -12.75
C ALA A 149 -0.62 -14.02 -11.54
N CYS A 150 0.07 -12.89 -11.76
CA CYS A 150 0.68 -12.08 -10.69
C CYS A 150 -0.37 -11.59 -9.68
N ASP A 151 -1.54 -11.18 -10.13
CA ASP A 151 -2.60 -10.68 -9.25
C ASP A 151 -3.07 -11.75 -8.25
N VAL A 152 -3.02 -13.03 -8.62
CA VAL A 152 -3.37 -14.16 -7.75
C VAL A 152 -2.20 -14.57 -6.87
N ILE A 153 -1.05 -14.94 -7.49
CA ILE A 153 0.06 -15.58 -6.77
C ILE A 153 0.79 -14.64 -5.80
N ARG A 154 0.68 -13.31 -5.98
CA ARG A 154 1.24 -12.34 -5.03
C ARG A 154 0.65 -12.41 -3.62
N CYS A 155 -0.40 -13.20 -3.42
CA CYS A 155 -1.06 -13.38 -2.11
C CYS A 155 -0.08 -13.82 -1.01
N ILE A 156 0.97 -14.58 -1.34
CA ILE A 156 1.99 -15.06 -0.41
C ILE A 156 3.28 -14.23 -0.41
N LEU A 157 3.39 -13.16 -1.18
CA LEU A 157 4.55 -12.27 -1.08
C LEU A 157 4.55 -11.57 0.28
N PRO A 158 5.67 -11.61 1.03
CA PRO A 158 5.77 -10.92 2.32
C PRO A 158 6.02 -9.42 2.16
N ALA A 159 5.72 -8.63 3.18
CA ALA A 159 5.96 -7.19 3.19
C ALA A 159 7.43 -6.81 3.03
N CYS A 160 8.36 -7.73 3.33
CA CYS A 160 9.80 -7.58 3.06
C CYS A 160 10.19 -7.76 1.59
N THR A 161 9.29 -8.17 0.69
CA THR A 161 9.57 -8.27 -0.75
C THR A 161 10.15 -6.95 -1.26
N GLN A 162 11.27 -7.04 -2.00
CA GLN A 162 11.91 -5.85 -2.57
C GLN A 162 11.06 -5.18 -3.64
N ALA A 163 11.15 -3.86 -3.67
CA ALA A 163 10.56 -3.01 -4.69
C ALA A 163 11.46 -1.80 -4.96
N ASN A 164 11.21 -1.12 -6.07
CA ASN A 164 11.90 0.10 -6.46
C ASN A 164 10.91 1.26 -6.50
N VAL A 165 11.39 2.47 -6.18
CA VAL A 165 10.58 3.70 -6.18
C VAL A 165 11.31 4.80 -6.92
N GLY A 166 10.75 5.26 -8.03
CA GLY A 166 11.10 6.55 -8.63
C GLY A 166 10.39 7.66 -7.84
N LEU A 167 11.13 8.69 -7.45
CA LEU A 167 10.62 9.75 -6.60
C LEU A 167 11.06 11.11 -7.09
N VAL A 168 10.13 12.05 -7.26
CA VAL A 168 10.43 13.48 -7.45
C VAL A 168 9.82 14.22 -6.28
N GLY A 169 10.64 15.03 -5.58
CA GLY A 169 10.17 15.79 -4.44
C GLY A 169 10.85 17.14 -4.29
N ASN A 170 10.22 18.06 -3.55
CA ASN A 170 10.84 19.32 -3.19
C ASN A 170 11.67 19.18 -1.87
N GLY A 171 12.50 20.17 -1.57
CA GLY A 171 13.37 20.15 -0.41
C GLY A 171 12.63 20.04 0.92
N ARG A 172 11.43 20.61 1.03
CA ARG A 172 10.56 20.50 2.22
C ARG A 172 10.07 19.06 2.41
N PHE A 173 9.63 18.43 1.31
CA PHE A 173 9.23 17.03 1.30
C PHE A 173 10.39 16.13 1.75
N TYR A 174 11.58 16.29 1.16
CA TYR A 174 12.73 15.45 1.53
C TYR A 174 13.20 15.67 2.96
N SER A 175 13.16 16.91 3.46
CA SER A 175 13.46 17.19 4.87
C SER A 175 12.49 16.46 5.80
N GLY A 176 11.20 16.47 5.49
CA GLY A 176 10.17 15.74 6.23
C GLY A 176 10.34 14.22 6.14
N LEU A 177 10.60 13.69 4.94
CA LEU A 177 10.82 12.26 4.71
C LEU A 177 12.03 11.74 5.49
N ILE A 178 13.19 12.42 5.40
CA ILE A 178 14.40 12.04 6.13
C ILE A 178 14.14 12.05 7.64
N SER A 179 13.49 13.10 8.17
CA SER A 179 13.17 13.19 9.59
C SER A 179 12.23 12.07 10.04
N LYS A 180 11.21 11.73 9.25
CA LYS A 180 10.29 10.62 9.51
C LYS A 180 11.02 9.28 9.53
N LEU A 181 11.86 9.00 8.54
CA LEU A 181 12.62 7.76 8.46
C LEU A 181 13.62 7.61 9.62
N MET A 182 14.32 8.70 10.01
CA MET A 182 15.24 8.71 11.16
C MET A 182 14.51 8.59 12.51
N THR A 183 13.21 8.87 12.56
CA THR A 183 12.39 8.74 13.78
C THR A 183 11.79 7.35 13.91
N SER A 184 11.82 6.55 12.85
CA SER A 184 11.33 5.17 12.84
C SER A 184 12.22 4.25 13.68
N ASP A 185 11.62 3.25 14.31
CA ASP A 185 12.32 2.20 15.06
C ASP A 185 12.91 1.11 14.12
N LEU A 186 12.52 1.11 12.85
CA LEU A 186 13.01 0.15 11.85
C LEU A 186 14.43 0.53 11.36
N SER A 187 15.37 -0.42 11.41
CA SER A 187 16.75 -0.24 10.95
C SER A 187 16.83 0.12 9.47
N GLU A 188 15.99 -0.51 8.62
CA GLU A 188 15.91 -0.20 7.19
C GLU A 188 15.54 1.27 6.95
N ALA A 189 14.61 1.83 7.72
CA ALA A 189 14.22 3.23 7.59
C ALA A 189 15.39 4.18 7.89
N ASN A 190 16.17 3.89 8.93
CA ASN A 190 17.35 4.69 9.29
C ASN A 190 18.45 4.61 8.22
N GLN A 191 18.72 3.43 7.67
CA GLN A 191 19.67 3.21 6.57
C GLN A 191 19.22 3.96 5.30
N LEU A 192 17.92 3.88 4.97
CA LEU A 192 17.34 4.59 3.84
C LEU A 192 17.45 6.11 4.02
N ALA A 193 17.18 6.64 5.22
CA ALA A 193 17.36 8.07 5.52
C ALA A 193 18.78 8.55 5.26
N ALA A 194 19.79 7.77 5.70
CA ALA A 194 21.19 8.06 5.47
C ALA A 194 21.53 8.07 3.97
N SER A 195 21.04 7.09 3.22
CA SER A 195 21.25 6.96 1.78
C SER A 195 20.59 8.10 0.99
N ILE A 196 19.35 8.46 1.30
CA ILE A 196 18.63 9.61 0.71
C ILE A 196 19.39 10.91 1.02
N ARG A 197 19.83 11.12 2.26
CA ARG A 197 20.60 12.30 2.66
C ARG A 197 21.89 12.40 1.87
N LYS A 198 22.65 11.30 1.72
CA LYS A 198 23.89 11.23 0.96
C LYS A 198 23.66 11.64 -0.51
N ALA A 199 22.64 11.08 -1.16
CA ALA A 199 22.30 11.38 -2.55
C ALA A 199 21.89 12.84 -2.74
N LEU A 200 21.03 13.38 -1.86
CA LEU A 200 20.55 14.75 -1.96
C LEU A 200 21.58 15.82 -1.55
N ASN A 201 22.61 15.46 -0.78
CA ASN A 201 23.70 16.38 -0.46
C ASN A 201 24.46 16.87 -1.71
N THR A 202 24.41 16.13 -2.81
CA THR A 202 25.00 16.56 -4.08
C THR A 202 24.10 17.49 -4.89
N GLN A 203 22.80 17.53 -4.60
CA GLN A 203 21.79 18.24 -5.38
C GLN A 203 21.21 19.45 -4.63
N ILE A 204 20.75 19.25 -3.41
CA ILE A 204 20.02 20.25 -2.62
C ILE A 204 20.49 20.32 -1.14
N PRO A 205 21.80 20.42 -0.85
CA PRO A 205 22.35 20.25 0.52
C PRO A 205 21.77 21.26 1.52
N THR A 206 21.56 22.50 1.12
CA THR A 206 21.04 23.57 1.99
C THR A 206 19.64 23.24 2.53
N PHE A 207 18.83 22.56 1.76
CA PHE A 207 17.42 22.33 2.06
C PHE A 207 17.18 21.14 2.98
N ILE A 208 18.12 20.19 3.04
CA ILE A 208 18.02 18.98 3.87
C ILE A 208 18.93 19.02 5.12
N LYS A 209 19.69 20.10 5.31
CA LYS A 209 20.69 20.23 6.39
C LYS A 209 20.11 20.04 7.78
N ARG A 210 18.85 20.44 7.98
CA ARG A 210 18.13 20.37 9.27
C ARG A 210 17.25 19.12 9.41
N ALA A 211 17.21 18.27 8.39
CA ALA A 211 16.46 17.02 8.47
C ALA A 211 17.12 16.09 9.47
N ASP A 212 16.50 15.84 10.60
CA ASP A 212 17.07 15.02 11.68
C ASP A 212 15.97 14.25 12.41
N ARG A 213 16.37 13.30 13.27
CA ARG A 213 15.45 12.58 14.13
C ARG A 213 14.61 13.57 14.93
N ASN A 214 13.31 13.33 14.98
CA ASN A 214 12.40 14.16 15.78
C ASN A 214 12.16 13.50 17.16
N PRO A 215 12.85 13.95 18.23
CA PRO A 215 12.72 13.34 19.55
C PRO A 215 11.32 13.52 20.15
N TYR A 216 10.62 14.60 19.80
CA TYR A 216 9.23 14.82 20.20
C TYR A 216 8.31 13.73 19.64
N THR A 217 8.39 13.47 18.32
CA THR A 217 7.57 12.44 17.67
C THR A 217 7.90 11.05 18.22
N ALA A 218 9.19 10.72 18.40
CA ALA A 218 9.61 9.44 18.96
C ALA A 218 9.04 9.20 20.36
N ALA A 219 9.19 10.18 21.26
CA ALA A 219 8.65 10.09 22.62
C ALA A 219 7.12 9.95 22.66
N ASN A 220 6.42 10.66 21.77
CA ASN A 220 4.96 10.54 21.67
C ASN A 220 4.51 9.16 21.21
N HIS A 221 5.21 8.57 20.21
CA HIS A 221 4.90 7.21 19.75
C HIS A 221 5.09 6.18 20.86
N GLU A 222 6.16 6.27 21.64
CA GLU A 222 6.43 5.39 22.78
C GLU A 222 5.33 5.53 23.85
N THR A 223 5.00 6.76 24.22
CA THR A 223 3.93 7.06 25.19
C THR A 223 2.57 6.52 24.71
N MET A 224 2.25 6.72 23.43
CA MET A 224 0.99 6.23 22.86
C MET A 224 0.93 4.70 22.82
N ARG A 225 2.02 4.01 22.46
CA ARG A 225 2.07 2.53 22.49
C ARG A 225 1.80 2.00 23.91
N SER A 226 2.49 2.56 24.91
CA SER A 226 2.31 2.15 26.32
C SER A 226 0.89 2.38 26.82
N LEU A 227 0.31 3.55 26.50
CA LEU A 227 -1.08 3.86 26.87
C LEU A 227 -2.10 2.98 26.13
N CYS A 228 -1.87 2.70 24.86
CA CYS A 228 -2.75 1.83 24.09
C CYS A 228 -2.67 0.38 24.55
N GLU A 229 -1.49 -0.11 24.94
CA GLU A 229 -1.34 -1.43 25.56
C GLU A 229 -2.10 -1.51 26.88
N GLU A 230 -2.02 -0.48 27.73
CA GLU A 230 -2.80 -0.40 28.97
C GLU A 230 -4.32 -0.44 28.73
N LEU A 231 -4.80 0.30 27.71
CA LEU A 231 -6.24 0.47 27.47
C LEU A 231 -6.85 -0.69 26.64
N PHE A 232 -6.07 -1.32 25.76
CA PHE A 232 -6.59 -2.26 24.74
C PHE A 232 -5.91 -3.62 24.76
N GLY A 233 -4.74 -3.79 25.38
CA GLY A 233 -3.92 -5.00 25.29
C GLY A 233 -4.63 -6.29 25.74
N LEU A 234 -5.55 -6.18 26.69
CA LEU A 234 -6.35 -7.32 27.17
C LEU A 234 -7.73 -7.43 26.52
N LEU A 235 -8.11 -6.51 25.66
CA LEU A 235 -9.42 -6.53 25.03
C LEU A 235 -9.41 -7.42 23.77
N PRO A 236 -10.44 -8.24 23.57
CA PRO A 236 -10.56 -9.05 22.37
C PRO A 236 -10.80 -8.15 21.16
N ILE A 237 -10.24 -8.55 20.03
CA ILE A 237 -10.54 -7.93 18.73
C ILE A 237 -11.91 -8.43 18.29
N GLU A 238 -12.87 -7.53 18.14
CA GLU A 238 -14.21 -7.87 17.69
C GLU A 238 -14.25 -8.13 16.18
N SER A 239 -15.03 -9.11 15.75
CA SER A 239 -15.32 -9.31 14.32
C SER A 239 -16.15 -8.16 13.78
N THR A 240 -15.82 -7.70 12.58
CA THR A 240 -16.48 -6.54 11.95
C THR A 240 -16.74 -6.80 10.47
N ALA A 241 -17.58 -5.97 9.86
CA ALA A 241 -17.68 -5.92 8.41
C ALA A 241 -16.35 -5.46 7.76
N GLU A 242 -16.13 -5.85 6.51
CA GLU A 242 -14.94 -5.45 5.72
C GLU A 242 -14.85 -3.92 5.55
N VAL A 243 -15.97 -3.25 5.38
CA VAL A 243 -16.05 -1.79 5.27
C VAL A 243 -17.13 -1.25 6.18
N ILE A 244 -16.78 -0.26 6.98
CA ILE A 244 -17.72 0.45 7.86
C ILE A 244 -17.68 1.93 7.49
N LEU A 245 -18.85 2.51 7.17
CA LEU A 245 -18.99 3.96 7.07
C LEU A 245 -19.31 4.49 8.48
N LEU A 246 -18.39 5.30 9.00
CA LEU A 246 -18.52 5.90 10.32
C LEU A 246 -19.44 7.13 10.25
N GLU A 247 -20.42 7.18 11.14
CA GLU A 247 -21.26 8.37 11.31
C GLU A 247 -20.56 9.34 12.28
N ASP A 248 -20.48 10.60 11.86
CA ASP A 248 -20.04 11.68 12.74
C ASP A 248 -21.23 12.61 13.03
N THR A 249 -21.64 12.64 14.30
CA THR A 249 -22.45 13.72 14.84
C THR A 249 -21.53 14.77 15.45
N ALA A 250 -22.02 16.01 15.60
CA ALA A 250 -21.24 17.10 16.21
C ALA A 250 -20.75 16.75 17.63
N ASP A 251 -21.51 15.97 18.37
CA ASP A 251 -21.18 15.51 19.72
C ASP A 251 -20.08 14.43 19.75
N ASP A 252 -19.86 13.77 18.61
CA ASP A 252 -18.86 12.69 18.47
C ASP A 252 -17.48 13.18 18.01
N GLN A 253 -17.30 14.47 17.70
CA GLN A 253 -16.01 14.95 17.17
C GLN A 253 -14.84 14.68 18.14
N GLN A 254 -15.03 14.94 19.45
CA GLN A 254 -14.00 14.64 20.45
C GLN A 254 -13.67 13.14 20.48
N ILE A 255 -14.71 12.30 20.48
CA ILE A 255 -14.57 10.83 20.46
C ILE A 255 -13.83 10.39 19.19
N ASN A 256 -14.15 11.01 18.05
CA ASN A 256 -13.51 10.73 16.78
C ASN A 256 -12.00 11.06 16.79
N PHE A 257 -11.62 12.26 17.29
CA PHE A 257 -10.20 12.61 17.45
C PHE A 257 -9.45 11.62 18.34
N LEU A 258 -10.01 11.32 19.52
CA LEU A 258 -9.39 10.40 20.47
C LEU A 258 -9.28 8.97 19.87
N ALA A 259 -10.31 8.51 19.15
CA ALA A 259 -10.27 7.22 18.47
C ALA A 259 -9.16 7.17 17.42
N ASN A 260 -9.00 8.22 16.62
CA ASN A 260 -7.96 8.29 15.59
C ASN A 260 -6.55 8.47 16.19
N MET A 261 -6.42 9.01 17.41
CA MET A 261 -5.15 9.05 18.15
C MET A 261 -4.71 7.64 18.57
N ILE A 262 -5.65 6.78 18.95
CA ILE A 262 -5.41 5.41 19.40
C ILE A 262 -5.25 4.44 18.22
N PHE A 263 -6.01 4.64 17.15
CA PHE A 263 -6.19 3.69 16.05
C PHE A 263 -4.89 3.07 15.51
N PRO A 264 -3.79 3.82 15.27
CA PRO A 264 -2.55 3.23 14.73
C PRO A 264 -1.85 2.25 15.68
N TYR A 265 -2.17 2.28 16.97
CA TYR A 265 -1.46 1.56 18.04
C TYR A 265 -2.17 0.29 18.52
N VAL A 266 -3.37 0.00 17.99
CA VAL A 266 -4.20 -1.15 18.36
C VAL A 266 -4.65 -1.95 17.14
N LYS A 267 -5.33 -3.07 17.35
CA LYS A 267 -5.92 -3.91 16.29
C LYS A 267 -7.45 -3.87 16.26
N HIS A 268 -8.02 -3.05 17.12
CA HIS A 268 -9.47 -2.90 17.29
C HIS A 268 -10.07 -2.05 16.17
N SER A 269 -11.34 -2.31 15.84
CA SER A 269 -12.06 -1.47 14.87
C SER A 269 -12.28 -0.06 15.41
N SER A 270 -12.42 0.92 14.52
CA SER A 270 -12.77 2.30 14.91
C SER A 270 -14.05 2.35 15.73
N GLN A 271 -15.04 1.52 15.41
CA GLN A 271 -16.29 1.45 16.16
C GLN A 271 -16.06 0.93 17.57
N GLN A 272 -15.29 -0.13 17.74
CA GLN A 272 -14.95 -0.70 19.06
C GLN A 272 -14.15 0.32 19.88
N ILE A 273 -13.15 0.98 19.29
CA ILE A 273 -12.38 2.05 19.95
C ILE A 273 -13.29 3.19 20.40
N ARG A 274 -14.19 3.69 19.56
CA ARG A 274 -15.16 4.75 19.89
C ARG A 274 -16.06 4.33 21.06
N ASN A 275 -16.57 3.10 21.05
CA ASN A 275 -17.41 2.59 22.14
C ASN A 275 -16.67 2.56 23.48
N ILE A 276 -15.41 2.14 23.46
CA ILE A 276 -14.56 2.11 24.66
C ILE A 276 -14.31 3.54 25.15
N ILE A 277 -13.93 4.47 24.27
CA ILE A 277 -13.66 5.87 24.63
C ILE A 277 -14.90 6.55 25.21
N ARG A 278 -16.11 6.27 24.73
CA ARG A 278 -17.35 6.83 25.30
C ARG A 278 -17.52 6.47 26.77
N GLN A 279 -17.04 5.30 27.20
CA GLN A 279 -17.13 4.81 28.57
C GLN A 279 -16.00 5.31 29.48
N LEU A 280 -14.93 5.90 28.91
CA LEU A 280 -13.83 6.44 29.69
C LEU A 280 -14.24 7.73 30.45
N SER A 281 -13.65 7.91 31.63
CA SER A 281 -13.77 9.16 32.36
C SER A 281 -13.12 10.32 31.59
N ASN A 282 -13.48 11.56 31.95
CA ASN A 282 -12.89 12.75 31.33
C ASN A 282 -11.38 12.83 31.56
N GLU A 283 -10.90 12.34 32.72
CA GLU A 283 -9.48 12.28 33.07
C GLU A 283 -8.73 11.33 32.11
N ARG A 284 -9.30 10.15 31.84
CA ARG A 284 -8.70 9.20 30.86
C ARG A 284 -8.72 9.75 29.44
N LYS A 285 -9.79 10.39 29.01
CA LYS A 285 -9.87 11.08 27.71
C LYS A 285 -8.80 12.17 27.60
N LYS A 286 -8.61 12.95 28.67
CA LYS A 286 -7.56 13.98 28.75
C LYS A 286 -6.16 13.35 28.68
N GLN A 287 -5.92 12.24 29.35
CA GLN A 287 -4.66 11.50 29.32
C GLN A 287 -4.31 11.05 27.90
N ILE A 288 -5.27 10.50 27.12
CA ILE A 288 -5.06 10.11 25.71
C ILE A 288 -4.65 11.33 24.89
N PHE A 289 -5.35 12.44 25.06
CA PHE A 289 -5.06 13.69 24.34
C PHE A 289 -3.66 14.22 24.69
N GLU A 290 -3.31 14.27 25.97
CA GLU A 290 -2.00 14.74 26.46
C GLU A 290 -0.86 13.84 26.00
N ALA A 291 -1.06 12.52 26.02
CA ALA A 291 -0.09 11.56 25.52
C ALA A 291 0.18 11.75 24.02
N TYR A 292 -0.87 11.96 23.22
CA TYR A 292 -0.75 12.15 21.78
C TYR A 292 -0.11 13.50 21.43
N ILE A 293 -0.49 14.57 22.10
CA ILE A 293 0.07 15.91 21.89
C ILE A 293 1.50 16.00 22.42
N GLY A 294 1.79 15.35 23.56
CA GLY A 294 3.10 15.32 24.19
C GLY A 294 3.64 16.69 24.60
N SER A 295 4.91 16.73 24.95
CA SER A 295 5.59 17.96 25.42
C SER A 295 6.15 18.74 24.23
N ARG A 296 5.31 19.52 23.57
CA ARG A 296 5.72 20.42 22.49
C ARG A 296 6.63 21.53 23.03
N LYS A 297 7.79 21.72 22.43
CA LYS A 297 8.77 22.78 22.78
C LYS A 297 8.81 23.90 21.76
N SER A 298 8.29 23.69 20.56
CA SER A 298 8.27 24.67 19.47
C SER A 298 7.09 24.46 18.53
N LYS A 299 6.83 25.43 17.64
CA LYS A 299 5.85 25.30 16.54
C LYS A 299 6.20 24.20 15.53
N ARG A 300 7.44 23.67 15.57
CA ARG A 300 7.89 22.57 14.69
C ARG A 300 7.52 21.18 15.24
N ASP A 301 7.23 21.08 16.52
CA ASP A 301 6.68 19.88 17.16
C ASP A 301 5.20 19.79 16.77
N ARG A 302 4.94 19.23 15.59
CA ARG A 302 3.59 19.16 15.04
C ARG A 302 2.87 17.94 15.57
N PRO A 303 1.63 18.09 16.09
CA PRO A 303 0.79 16.97 16.44
C PRO A 303 0.58 16.02 15.24
N GLY A 304 0.27 14.78 15.54
CA GLY A 304 0.10 13.76 14.52
C GLY A 304 -1.21 13.91 13.73
N ARG A 305 -1.36 13.04 12.76
CA ARG A 305 -2.40 13.03 11.71
C ARG A 305 -3.82 12.83 12.23
N ALA A 306 -4.01 12.31 13.46
CA ALA A 306 -5.33 12.17 14.05
C ALA A 306 -6.12 13.50 14.12
N LEU A 307 -5.42 14.64 14.18
CA LEU A 307 -6.06 15.95 14.16
C LEU A 307 -6.47 16.44 12.76
N GLU A 308 -6.09 15.73 11.71
CA GLU A 308 -6.56 16.00 10.34
C GLU A 308 -7.96 15.40 10.08
N TYR A 309 -8.47 14.50 10.95
CA TYR A 309 -9.78 13.89 10.82
C TYR A 309 -10.89 14.87 11.20
N GLY A 310 -11.38 15.56 10.24
CA GLY A 310 -12.56 16.46 10.30
C GLY A 310 -13.40 16.35 9.03
N TYR A 311 -13.14 15.32 8.23
CA TYR A 311 -13.88 15.07 7.01
C TYR A 311 -15.25 14.45 7.32
N PRO A 312 -16.30 14.84 6.54
CA PRO A 312 -17.66 14.34 6.77
C PRO A 312 -17.80 12.84 6.47
N ILE A 313 -16.91 12.28 5.63
CA ILE A 313 -16.98 10.89 5.20
C ILE A 313 -15.75 10.15 5.72
N GLN A 314 -15.97 9.15 6.55
CA GLN A 314 -14.90 8.30 7.07
C GLN A 314 -15.26 6.83 6.91
N PHE A 315 -14.26 6.04 6.50
CA PHE A 315 -14.37 4.59 6.39
C PHE A 315 -13.33 3.92 7.28
N ASP A 316 -13.76 2.87 7.98
CA ASP A 316 -12.89 1.86 8.58
C ASP A 316 -12.90 0.65 7.66
N ILE A 317 -11.73 0.22 7.19
CA ILE A 317 -11.58 -0.79 6.16
C ILE A 317 -10.72 -1.94 6.68
N LEU A 318 -11.22 -3.17 6.49
CA LEU A 318 -10.53 -4.42 6.77
C LEU A 318 -10.35 -5.16 5.45
N ALA A 319 -9.14 -5.19 4.91
CA ALA A 319 -8.82 -5.90 3.68
C ALA A 319 -7.33 -6.26 3.64
N GLY A 320 -6.87 -6.96 2.62
CA GLY A 320 -5.49 -7.38 2.49
C GLY A 320 -4.50 -6.23 2.33
N PHE A 321 -3.27 -6.44 2.74
CA PHE A 321 -2.20 -5.44 2.54
C PHE A 321 -1.98 -5.13 1.06
N ALA A 322 -2.21 -6.09 0.16
CA ALA A 322 -2.15 -5.86 -1.28
C ALA A 322 -3.17 -4.79 -1.74
N GLU A 323 -4.41 -4.83 -1.23
CA GLU A 323 -5.45 -3.85 -1.55
C GLU A 323 -5.11 -2.47 -1.00
N TYR A 324 -4.62 -2.40 0.24
CA TYR A 324 -4.16 -1.15 0.85
C TYR A 324 -3.10 -0.46 -0.01
N ARG A 325 -2.09 -1.19 -0.50
CA ARG A 325 -1.02 -0.65 -1.34
C ARG A 325 -1.55 0.05 -2.61
N ASP A 326 -2.61 -0.49 -3.20
CA ASP A 326 -3.24 0.11 -4.38
C ASP A 326 -4.13 1.32 -4.02
N LEU A 327 -4.80 1.30 -2.86
CA LEU A 327 -5.72 2.34 -2.42
C LEU A 327 -5.02 3.52 -1.73
N GLN A 328 -3.86 3.29 -1.08
CA GLN A 328 -3.08 4.32 -0.39
C GLN A 328 -2.62 5.48 -1.30
N ARG A 329 -2.51 5.26 -2.60
CA ARG A 329 -1.94 6.21 -3.57
C ARG A 329 -2.73 7.51 -3.74
N HIS A 330 -3.91 7.62 -3.14
CA HIS A 330 -4.70 8.85 -3.11
C HIS A 330 -4.15 9.82 -2.07
N ARG A 331 -3.99 11.11 -2.47
CA ARG A 331 -3.30 12.11 -1.66
C ARG A 331 -4.22 13.16 -1.03
N MET A 332 -5.40 13.39 -1.61
CA MET A 332 -6.35 14.40 -1.16
C MET A 332 -7.33 13.91 -0.10
N LEU A 333 -6.84 13.00 0.74
CA LEU A 333 -7.56 12.41 1.86
C LEU A 333 -6.61 12.19 3.04
N THR A 334 -7.15 11.94 4.22
CA THR A 334 -6.37 11.53 5.39
C THR A 334 -6.57 10.05 5.62
N GLN A 335 -5.47 9.33 5.81
CA GLN A 335 -5.51 7.90 6.11
C GLN A 335 -4.45 7.50 7.14
N GLN A 336 -4.80 6.51 7.95
CA GLN A 336 -3.92 5.88 8.93
C GLN A 336 -4.14 4.38 8.86
N ARG A 337 -3.08 3.60 8.83
CA ARG A 337 -3.15 2.15 9.01
C ARG A 337 -2.62 1.75 10.38
N GLN A 338 -3.07 0.62 10.87
CA GLN A 338 -2.43 -0.10 11.96
C GLN A 338 -1.15 -0.77 11.47
N ASP A 339 -0.25 -1.15 12.38
CA ASP A 339 0.92 -1.95 12.04
C ASP A 339 0.49 -3.26 11.40
N LEU A 340 1.29 -3.74 10.45
CA LEU A 340 1.03 -5.02 9.81
C LEU A 340 1.10 -6.15 10.83
N GLY A 341 0.25 -7.15 10.66
CA GLY A 341 0.18 -8.29 11.57
C GLY A 341 -0.52 -9.47 10.92
N VAL A 342 -0.77 -10.50 11.70
CA VAL A 342 -1.42 -11.74 11.26
C VAL A 342 -2.74 -12.00 12.01
N GLU A 343 -3.06 -11.16 12.98
CA GLU A 343 -4.15 -11.37 13.95
C GLU A 343 -5.55 -11.22 13.35
N LEU A 344 -5.66 -10.52 12.20
CA LEU A 344 -6.94 -10.23 11.55
C LEU A 344 -7.34 -11.28 10.50
N GLY A 345 -6.55 -12.35 10.35
CA GLY A 345 -6.78 -13.39 9.37
C GLY A 345 -6.26 -13.03 7.97
N TYR A 346 -6.68 -13.80 6.98
CA TYR A 346 -6.24 -13.66 5.59
C TYR A 346 -7.26 -14.24 4.61
N SER A 347 -7.01 -14.07 3.33
CA SER A 347 -7.81 -14.71 2.27
C SER A 347 -6.92 -15.41 1.25
N VAL A 348 -7.35 -16.58 0.78
CA VAL A 348 -6.71 -17.32 -0.30
C VAL A 348 -7.59 -17.20 -1.56
N PRO A 349 -7.03 -16.81 -2.72
CA PRO A 349 -7.77 -16.81 -3.98
C PRO A 349 -8.22 -18.23 -4.40
N GLU A 350 -9.39 -18.35 -5.01
CA GLU A 350 -9.95 -19.64 -5.44
C GLU A 350 -9.05 -20.32 -6.50
N GLU A 351 -8.40 -19.54 -7.35
CA GLU A 351 -7.47 -20.02 -8.37
C GLU A 351 -6.32 -20.85 -7.82
N ILE A 352 -5.92 -20.61 -6.57
CA ILE A 352 -4.90 -21.42 -5.87
C ILE A 352 -5.38 -22.86 -5.70
N THR A 353 -6.67 -23.06 -5.44
CA THR A 353 -7.26 -24.40 -5.37
C THR A 353 -7.35 -25.05 -6.75
N GLU A 354 -7.70 -24.28 -7.78
CA GLU A 354 -7.80 -24.78 -9.15
C GLU A 354 -6.47 -25.29 -9.70
N ILE A 355 -5.33 -24.72 -9.27
CA ILE A 355 -3.99 -25.20 -9.67
C ILE A 355 -3.43 -26.27 -8.71
N GLY A 356 -4.21 -26.72 -7.72
CA GLY A 356 -3.81 -27.78 -6.76
C GLY A 356 -2.76 -27.35 -5.73
N MET A 357 -2.63 -26.06 -5.43
CA MET A 357 -1.61 -25.52 -4.52
C MET A 357 -2.17 -25.06 -3.15
N ALA A 358 -3.44 -25.37 -2.86
CA ALA A 358 -4.13 -24.88 -1.66
C ALA A 358 -3.40 -25.24 -0.35
N GLU A 359 -3.00 -26.51 -0.19
CA GLU A 359 -2.31 -26.98 1.03
C GLU A 359 -0.96 -26.27 1.23
N LYS A 360 -0.18 -26.13 0.15
CA LYS A 360 1.14 -25.48 0.22
C LYS A 360 1.02 -23.98 0.51
N VAL A 361 0.03 -23.31 -0.04
CA VAL A 361 -0.27 -21.92 0.27
C VAL A 361 -0.77 -21.77 1.70
N GLN A 362 -1.59 -22.70 2.20
CA GLN A 362 -2.00 -22.74 3.60
C GLN A 362 -0.77 -22.85 4.53
N GLU A 363 0.19 -23.72 4.20
CA GLU A 363 1.46 -23.85 4.93
C GLU A 363 2.25 -22.53 4.94
N CYS A 364 2.24 -21.75 3.84
CA CYS A 364 2.87 -20.44 3.79
C CYS A 364 2.31 -19.49 4.86
N PHE A 365 0.99 -19.45 5.02
CA PHE A 365 0.34 -18.63 6.04
C PHE A 365 0.67 -19.14 7.45
N GLU A 366 0.53 -20.40 7.72
CA GLU A 366 0.79 -21.01 9.03
C GLU A 366 2.24 -20.79 9.51
N ARG A 367 3.21 -21.01 8.61
CA ARG A 367 4.64 -20.75 8.90
C ARG A 367 4.88 -19.26 9.20
N THR A 368 4.27 -18.39 8.42
CA THR A 368 4.39 -16.94 8.61
C THR A 368 3.78 -16.50 9.93
N GLU A 369 2.60 -16.97 10.28
CA GLU A 369 1.97 -16.69 11.57
C GLU A 369 2.80 -17.19 12.75
N SER A 370 3.39 -18.39 12.63
CA SER A 370 4.30 -18.91 13.64
C SER A 370 5.54 -18.03 13.80
N LEU A 371 6.18 -17.66 12.68
CA LEU A 371 7.34 -16.77 12.69
C LEU A 371 7.00 -15.41 13.30
N HIS A 372 5.87 -14.81 12.90
CA HIS A 372 5.43 -13.53 13.44
C HIS A 372 5.24 -13.55 14.96
N ARG A 373 4.61 -14.61 15.49
CA ARG A 373 4.47 -14.80 16.95
C ARG A 373 5.81 -14.94 17.65
N ASP A 374 6.77 -15.66 17.06
CA ASP A 374 8.09 -15.85 17.65
C ASP A 374 8.91 -14.56 17.65
N LEU A 375 8.82 -13.78 16.56
CA LEU A 375 9.45 -12.46 16.48
C LEU A 375 8.93 -11.53 17.58
N LYS A 376 7.61 -11.46 17.77
CA LYS A 376 7.01 -10.65 18.84
C LYS A 376 7.44 -11.10 20.23
N ARG A 377 7.47 -12.42 20.51
CA ARG A 377 7.92 -12.95 21.80
C ARG A 377 9.38 -12.63 22.09
N ALA A 378 10.20 -12.50 21.05
CA ALA A 378 11.60 -12.15 21.16
C ALA A 378 11.86 -10.62 21.20
N GLY A 379 10.80 -9.78 21.19
CA GLY A 379 10.90 -8.32 21.24
C GLY A 379 11.17 -7.65 19.88
N PHE A 380 10.99 -8.37 18.77
CA PHE A 380 11.08 -7.85 17.41
C PHE A 380 9.70 -7.41 16.88
N ASP A 381 8.96 -6.61 17.68
CA ASP A 381 7.60 -6.21 17.36
C ASP A 381 7.48 -5.46 16.03
N GLN A 382 8.44 -4.59 15.74
CA GLN A 382 8.44 -3.80 14.51
C GLN A 382 8.90 -4.64 13.31
N GLU A 383 9.92 -5.48 13.49
CA GLU A 383 10.43 -6.37 12.46
C GLU A 383 9.43 -7.48 12.08
N ALA A 384 8.55 -7.86 12.99
CA ALA A 384 7.49 -8.82 12.69
C ALA A 384 6.62 -8.40 11.49
N GLN A 385 6.46 -7.10 11.22
CA GLN A 385 5.74 -6.57 10.07
C GLN A 385 6.32 -7.04 8.72
N TYR A 386 7.63 -7.29 8.64
CA TYR A 386 8.29 -7.75 7.41
C TYR A 386 7.80 -9.13 6.96
N ALA A 387 7.38 -9.99 7.88
CA ALA A 387 6.89 -11.31 7.58
C ALA A 387 5.44 -11.32 7.07
N THR A 388 4.63 -10.29 7.34
CA THR A 388 3.21 -10.24 6.97
C THR A 388 3.02 -10.40 5.48
N LEU A 389 2.19 -11.36 5.05
CA LEU A 389 1.92 -11.62 3.64
C LEU A 389 0.91 -10.62 3.08
N PHE A 390 0.93 -10.41 1.77
CA PHE A 390 0.06 -9.45 1.08
C PHE A 390 -1.43 -9.70 1.27
N ASN A 391 -1.84 -10.94 1.46
CA ASN A 391 -3.25 -11.28 1.70
C ASN A 391 -3.61 -11.42 3.17
N HIS A 392 -2.69 -11.19 4.12
CA HIS A 392 -3.13 -10.95 5.50
C HIS A 392 -3.96 -9.67 5.57
N PHE A 393 -5.05 -9.71 6.30
CA PHE A 393 -5.91 -8.56 6.50
C PHE A 393 -5.22 -7.55 7.40
N ILE A 394 -5.35 -6.31 7.03
CA ILE A 394 -4.93 -5.14 7.80
C ILE A 394 -6.13 -4.19 7.95
N ARG A 395 -6.04 -3.33 8.94
CA ARG A 395 -7.07 -2.32 9.19
C ARG A 395 -6.51 -0.92 8.95
N TRP A 396 -7.29 -0.09 8.26
CA TRP A 396 -6.96 1.32 8.09
C TRP A 396 -8.19 2.19 8.00
N ASN A 397 -8.04 3.45 8.41
CA ASN A 397 -9.06 4.49 8.28
C ASN A 397 -8.77 5.39 7.09
N MET A 398 -9.82 5.82 6.41
CA MET A 398 -9.78 6.85 5.36
C MET A 398 -10.82 7.93 5.67
N GLY A 399 -10.38 9.19 5.78
CA GLY A 399 -11.25 10.35 5.88
C GLY A 399 -11.15 11.20 4.62
N MET A 400 -12.30 11.58 4.01
CA MET A 400 -12.34 12.32 2.76
C MET A 400 -13.59 13.17 2.61
N ASN A 401 -13.54 14.14 1.71
CA ASN A 401 -14.72 14.87 1.27
C ASN A 401 -15.40 14.18 0.08
N LEU A 402 -16.57 14.63 -0.29
CA LEU A 402 -17.36 14.00 -1.37
C LEU A 402 -16.67 14.07 -2.74
N ARG A 403 -15.90 15.12 -3.01
CA ARG A 403 -15.16 15.24 -4.28
C ARG A 403 -14.09 14.17 -4.39
N GLU A 404 -13.36 13.89 -3.31
CA GLU A 404 -12.37 12.82 -3.28
C GLU A 404 -13.02 11.44 -3.32
N LEU A 405 -14.16 11.24 -2.63
CA LEU A 405 -14.91 9.99 -2.73
C LEU A 405 -15.34 9.71 -4.18
N SER A 406 -15.85 10.72 -4.90
CA SER A 406 -16.23 10.58 -6.31
C SER A 406 -15.04 10.18 -7.16
N HIS A 407 -13.93 10.93 -7.09
CA HIS A 407 -12.72 10.62 -7.84
C HIS A 407 -12.15 9.23 -7.48
N PHE A 408 -12.08 8.94 -6.21
CA PHE A 408 -11.58 7.66 -5.69
C PHE A 408 -12.44 6.49 -6.18
N ALA A 409 -13.75 6.56 -5.99
CA ALA A 409 -14.66 5.48 -6.32
C ALA A 409 -14.71 5.23 -7.83
N GLU A 410 -14.85 6.28 -8.64
CA GLU A 410 -14.88 6.15 -10.10
C GLU A 410 -13.55 5.63 -10.70
N LEU A 411 -12.41 6.01 -10.11
CA LEU A 411 -11.10 5.53 -10.56
C LEU A 411 -10.86 4.07 -10.14
N ARG A 412 -11.17 3.72 -8.88
CA ARG A 412 -10.81 2.42 -8.31
C ARG A 412 -11.79 1.30 -8.61
N THR A 413 -12.97 1.61 -9.13
CA THR A 413 -13.92 0.61 -9.60
C THR A 413 -13.78 0.25 -11.08
N GLN A 414 -12.90 0.92 -11.84
CA GLN A 414 -12.68 0.62 -13.26
C GLN A 414 -12.31 -0.85 -13.49
N LYS A 415 -12.77 -1.41 -14.61
CA LYS A 415 -12.58 -2.82 -15.01
C LYS A 415 -11.13 -3.32 -14.89
N ALA A 416 -10.15 -2.50 -15.30
CA ALA A 416 -8.73 -2.86 -15.23
C ALA A 416 -8.16 -2.96 -13.80
N GLY A 417 -8.93 -2.60 -12.79
CA GLY A 417 -8.57 -2.69 -11.39
C GLY A 417 -8.51 -4.14 -10.88
N HIS A 418 -7.75 -4.37 -9.82
CA HIS A 418 -7.74 -5.68 -9.15
C HIS A 418 -9.13 -5.96 -8.52
N PRO A 419 -9.71 -7.16 -8.69
CA PRO A 419 -11.08 -7.47 -8.23
C PRO A 419 -11.34 -7.13 -6.77
N LYS A 420 -10.43 -7.46 -5.87
CA LYS A 420 -10.59 -7.24 -4.42
C LYS A 420 -10.70 -5.75 -4.08
N TYR A 421 -9.75 -4.90 -4.49
CA TYR A 421 -9.86 -3.47 -4.15
C TYR A 421 -11.03 -2.78 -4.87
N ARG A 422 -11.42 -3.26 -6.06
CA ARG A 422 -12.64 -2.81 -6.72
C ARG A 422 -13.86 -3.07 -5.84
N ARG A 423 -13.99 -4.31 -5.35
CA ARG A 423 -15.07 -4.70 -4.42
C ARG A 423 -15.09 -3.82 -3.17
N THR A 424 -13.96 -3.62 -2.51
CA THR A 424 -13.84 -2.72 -1.35
C THR A 424 -14.37 -1.32 -1.67
N THR A 425 -13.95 -0.77 -2.80
CA THR A 425 -14.37 0.58 -3.24
C THR A 425 -15.85 0.63 -3.63
N GLN A 426 -16.40 -0.41 -4.27
CA GLN A 426 -17.83 -0.55 -4.56
C GLN A 426 -18.65 -0.56 -3.25
N MET A 427 -18.17 -1.27 -2.22
CA MET A 427 -18.81 -1.29 -0.90
C MET A 427 -18.83 0.10 -0.26
N MET A 428 -17.70 0.85 -0.31
CA MET A 428 -17.63 2.23 0.18
C MET A 428 -18.68 3.12 -0.49
N ALA A 429 -18.76 3.08 -1.82
CA ALA A 429 -19.74 3.86 -2.60
C ALA A 429 -21.19 3.46 -2.28
N LYS A 430 -21.48 2.15 -2.19
CA LYS A 430 -22.82 1.65 -1.82
C LYS A 430 -23.23 2.10 -0.42
N LEU A 431 -22.33 1.99 0.57
CA LEU A 431 -22.62 2.40 1.94
C LEU A 431 -22.94 3.90 2.02
N TYR A 432 -22.18 4.72 1.28
CA TYR A 432 -22.45 6.15 1.21
C TYR A 432 -23.79 6.47 0.53
N LEU A 433 -24.07 5.87 -0.64
CA LEU A 433 -25.33 6.09 -1.36
C LEU A 433 -26.57 5.55 -0.63
N ASN A 434 -26.43 4.49 0.17
CA ASN A 434 -27.53 4.00 1.00
C ASN A 434 -27.99 5.04 2.04
N ARG A 435 -27.11 5.93 2.47
CA ARG A 435 -27.42 7.02 3.41
C ARG A 435 -27.75 8.33 2.70
N HIS A 436 -27.18 8.55 1.53
CA HIS A 436 -27.25 9.78 0.75
C HIS A 436 -27.64 9.47 -0.71
N PRO A 437 -28.85 8.92 -0.95
CA PRO A 437 -29.27 8.51 -2.30
C PRO A 437 -29.33 9.69 -3.29
N GLU A 438 -29.53 10.92 -2.80
CA GLU A 438 -29.51 12.14 -3.58
C GLU A 438 -28.13 12.44 -4.21
N MET A 439 -27.06 11.80 -3.72
CA MET A 439 -25.68 11.95 -4.24
C MET A 439 -25.35 10.98 -5.37
N GLU A 440 -26.29 10.16 -5.82
CA GLU A 440 -26.09 9.23 -6.96
C GLU A 440 -25.50 9.92 -8.20
N PRO A 441 -25.93 11.12 -8.62
CA PRO A 441 -25.33 11.78 -9.77
C PRO A 441 -23.83 12.10 -9.63
N VAL A 442 -23.33 12.26 -8.40
CA VAL A 442 -21.92 12.54 -8.10
C VAL A 442 -21.05 11.29 -8.25
N LEU A 443 -21.63 10.10 -8.02
CA LEU A 443 -20.97 8.79 -8.12
C LEU A 443 -21.39 8.02 -9.38
N LYS A 444 -21.85 8.72 -10.40
CA LYS A 444 -22.47 8.17 -11.62
C LYS A 444 -21.59 7.17 -12.36
N PHE A 445 -20.25 7.33 -12.33
CA PHE A 445 -19.32 6.50 -13.08
C PHE A 445 -18.67 5.39 -12.24
N VAL A 446 -19.20 5.13 -11.05
CA VAL A 446 -18.80 3.97 -10.25
C VAL A 446 -19.23 2.70 -10.98
N ASP A 447 -18.28 1.86 -11.30
CA ASP A 447 -18.53 0.59 -11.98
C ASP A 447 -18.81 -0.53 -10.95
N TYR A 448 -20.08 -0.90 -10.86
CA TYR A 448 -20.58 -1.95 -9.94
C TYR A 448 -20.57 -3.36 -10.53
N ASN A 449 -20.15 -3.51 -11.79
CA ASN A 449 -20.12 -4.83 -12.42
C ASN A 449 -19.08 -5.72 -11.73
N ASP A 450 -19.39 -6.98 -11.63
CA ASP A 450 -18.40 -8.01 -11.37
C ASP A 450 -17.86 -8.54 -12.71
N TYR A 451 -16.57 -8.82 -12.76
CA TYR A 451 -15.92 -9.30 -13.97
C TYR A 451 -15.32 -10.66 -13.68
N ASP A 452 -15.99 -11.69 -14.16
CA ASP A 452 -15.60 -13.06 -13.94
C ASP A 452 -14.23 -13.42 -14.53
N GLY A 453 -13.58 -14.42 -13.93
CA GLY A 453 -12.39 -15.06 -14.48
C GLY A 453 -11.05 -14.34 -14.25
N GLY A 454 -11.00 -13.21 -13.54
CA GLY A 454 -9.75 -12.55 -13.11
C GLY A 454 -8.95 -11.85 -14.23
N ILE A 455 -9.42 -11.88 -15.50
CA ILE A 455 -8.71 -11.29 -16.65
C ILE A 455 -9.26 -9.89 -16.94
N THR A 456 -9.08 -8.98 -16.00
CA THR A 456 -9.72 -7.65 -16.04
C THR A 456 -9.02 -6.65 -16.95
N ARG A 457 -7.78 -6.93 -17.38
CA ARG A 457 -6.94 -5.99 -18.14
C ARG A 457 -6.98 -6.17 -19.64
N ALA A 458 -7.59 -7.25 -20.17
CA ALA A 458 -7.56 -7.58 -21.61
C ALA A 458 -7.95 -6.39 -22.52
N ASP A 459 -9.01 -5.65 -22.18
CA ASP A 459 -9.42 -4.50 -22.97
C ASP A 459 -8.44 -3.32 -22.90
N GLN A 460 -7.75 -3.15 -21.77
CA GLN A 460 -6.72 -2.11 -21.64
C GLN A 460 -5.49 -2.44 -22.47
N GLU A 461 -5.06 -3.70 -22.45
CA GLU A 461 -3.91 -4.15 -23.24
C GLU A 461 -4.23 -4.14 -24.75
N ALA A 462 -5.47 -4.44 -25.13
CA ALA A 462 -5.94 -4.27 -26.50
C ALA A 462 -5.79 -2.82 -27.00
N ARG A 463 -6.14 -1.83 -26.17
CA ARG A 463 -5.96 -0.41 -26.48
C ARG A 463 -4.48 0.00 -26.49
N THR A 464 -3.67 -0.57 -25.60
CA THR A 464 -2.23 -0.31 -25.53
C THR A 464 -1.54 -0.82 -26.77
N ALA A 465 -1.91 -2.00 -27.28
CA ALA A 465 -1.43 -2.55 -28.54
C ALA A 465 -1.64 -1.59 -29.73
N ARG A 466 -2.85 -0.99 -29.85
CA ARG A 466 -3.12 0.02 -30.87
C ARG A 466 -2.19 1.25 -30.77
N LYS A 467 -1.97 1.75 -29.54
CA LYS A 467 -1.07 2.91 -29.33
C LYS A 467 0.37 2.56 -29.69
N SER A 468 0.81 1.35 -29.41
CA SER A 468 2.15 0.86 -29.78
C SER A 468 2.30 0.73 -31.30
N LEU A 469 1.28 0.23 -31.97
CA LEU A 469 1.21 0.15 -33.42
C LEU A 469 1.31 1.54 -34.08
N ALA A 470 0.54 2.52 -33.59
CA ALA A 470 0.53 3.89 -34.10
C ALA A 470 1.89 4.58 -33.93
N LYS A 471 2.67 4.25 -32.89
CA LYS A 471 3.98 4.84 -32.59
C LYS A 471 5.15 4.03 -33.19
N GLY A 472 4.92 2.80 -33.65
CA GLY A 472 5.98 1.88 -34.06
C GLY A 472 6.92 1.44 -32.92
N VAL A 473 6.49 1.60 -31.65
CA VAL A 473 7.28 1.26 -30.47
C VAL A 473 6.66 0.07 -29.76
N PHE A 474 7.44 -0.99 -29.64
CA PHE A 474 7.05 -2.22 -28.96
C PHE A 474 7.99 -2.46 -27.78
N ASP A 475 7.41 -2.56 -26.59
CA ASP A 475 8.18 -2.91 -25.39
C ASP A 475 8.34 -4.44 -25.35
N ASP A 476 9.50 -4.92 -25.71
CA ASP A 476 9.81 -6.35 -25.89
C ASP A 476 10.36 -6.97 -24.57
N GLN A 477 9.91 -6.52 -23.39
CA GLN A 477 10.32 -7.12 -22.11
C GLN A 477 9.93 -8.61 -21.97
N ASP A 478 9.14 -9.14 -22.91
CA ASP A 478 8.67 -10.53 -22.92
C ASP A 478 9.41 -11.42 -23.96
N SER A 479 10.58 -11.03 -24.41
CA SER A 479 11.37 -11.79 -25.40
C SER A 479 12.31 -12.83 -24.80
N ASN A 480 12.24 -13.08 -23.49
CA ASN A 480 13.00 -14.15 -22.82
C ASN A 480 12.09 -15.05 -22.01
#